data_5d58606d4a3b92cf7e94c816c77d70fd
#
_entry.id   5d58606d4a3b92cf7e94c816c77d70fd
#
_cell.length_a   1.000
_cell.length_b   1.000
_cell.length_c   1.000
_cell.angle_alpha   90.00
_cell.angle_beta   90.00
_cell.angle_gamma   90.00
#
_symmetry.space_group_name_H-M   'P 1'
#
loop_
_entity.id
_entity.type
_entity.pdbx_description
1 polymer ?
#
loop_
_entity_poly.entity_id
_entity_poly.type
_entity_poly.pdbx_seq_one_letter_code
_entity_poly.pdbx_strand_id
1 'polypeptide(L)'
;MLFRSQGFESGIGFVQNYFGLPLALIIVCAVFLPIYRRLGVYTSYEFLGRRFDEKTRLLCAGLFLLQRGLASGVTIYAPAIILSTVLGWRLDLIIVCTGLLAVIYTVTGGSAAVSLTQKWQMAVIFGGMMTAAVVLLAKLPDGLGFSGAAHIAGALGKLEAVDVSLDPSRRYTLWTGLLGGLFLSLSYFGTDQSQVQRYIGGPSLRESRLGLIFNALLKIPMQFLILLLGALLFVFYQFVTPPVFFNQPEWRRHAQGGGAGTFLSLEERHAAAAAATQAAIRTWLRARASEDGAVEAAARAAMVEANRRTEIGRAHV
;
A
#
# COMPACT_ATOMS: atom_id res chain seq x y z
N MET A 1 -0.63 -3.27 3.88
CA MET A 1 -1.55 -2.31 4.49
C MET A 1 -1.39 -0.91 3.88
N LEU A 2 -0.21 -0.32 3.88
CA LEU A 2 0.09 1.00 3.32
C LEU A 2 -0.48 1.24 1.89
N PHE A 3 -0.42 0.24 1.02
CA PHE A 3 -0.88 0.37 -0.37
C PHE A 3 -2.41 0.43 -0.53
N ARG A 4 -3.19 -0.22 0.37
CA ARG A 4 -4.66 -0.08 0.37
C ARG A 4 -5.08 1.30 0.86
N SER A 5 -4.42 1.82 1.90
CA SER A 5 -4.64 3.20 2.36
C SER A 5 -4.32 4.18 1.24
N GLN A 6 -3.22 3.96 0.51
CA GLN A 6 -2.86 4.79 -0.64
C GLN A 6 -3.92 4.74 -1.75
N GLY A 7 -4.48 3.55 -2.05
CA GLY A 7 -5.59 3.41 -2.99
C GLY A 7 -6.87 4.09 -2.52
N PHE A 8 -7.13 4.10 -1.23
CA PHE A 8 -8.26 4.80 -0.61
C PHE A 8 -8.08 6.33 -0.69
N GLU A 9 -6.91 6.84 -0.34
CA GLU A 9 -6.63 8.29 -0.28
C GLU A 9 -6.39 8.88 -1.68
N SER A 10 -5.44 8.32 -2.43
CA SER A 10 -4.93 8.89 -3.70
C SER A 10 -5.44 8.15 -4.94
N GLY A 11 -6.29 7.12 -4.78
CA GLY A 11 -6.75 6.30 -5.89
C GLY A 11 -5.66 5.39 -6.47
N ILE A 12 -5.87 4.96 -7.72
CA ILE A 12 -4.95 4.03 -8.39
C ILE A 12 -3.71 4.71 -9.00
N GLY A 13 -3.64 6.04 -9.01
CA GLY A 13 -2.53 6.82 -9.58
C GLY A 13 -1.15 6.47 -9.00
N PHE A 14 -1.09 5.94 -7.77
CA PHE A 14 0.13 5.45 -7.16
C PHE A 14 0.81 4.31 -7.95
N VAL A 15 0.07 3.61 -8.83
CA VAL A 15 0.63 2.53 -9.68
C VAL A 15 1.78 3.04 -10.55
N GLN A 16 1.78 4.33 -10.91
CA GLN A 16 2.82 4.95 -11.72
C GLN A 16 4.22 4.80 -11.11
N ASN A 17 4.33 4.78 -9.77
CA ASN A 17 5.61 4.54 -9.10
C ASN A 17 6.24 3.17 -9.41
N TYR A 18 5.46 2.24 -9.93
CA TYR A 18 5.97 0.92 -10.33
C TYR A 18 6.35 0.84 -11.80
N PHE A 19 6.13 1.88 -12.61
CA PHE A 19 6.49 1.84 -14.04
C PHE A 19 8.00 1.87 -14.28
N GLY A 20 8.77 2.44 -13.35
CA GLY A 20 10.23 2.38 -13.37
C GLY A 20 10.82 1.01 -12.96
N LEU A 21 10.03 0.16 -12.28
CA LEU A 21 10.51 -1.12 -11.77
C LEU A 21 10.98 -2.10 -12.87
N PRO A 22 10.27 -2.34 -13.99
CA PRO A 22 10.74 -3.22 -15.03
C PRO A 22 12.09 -2.80 -15.60
N LEU A 23 12.28 -1.49 -15.83
CA LEU A 23 13.53 -0.94 -16.32
C LEU A 23 14.67 -1.16 -15.32
N ALA A 24 14.40 -0.91 -14.03
CA ALA A 24 15.35 -1.18 -12.97
C ALA A 24 15.77 -2.65 -12.93
N LEU A 25 14.82 -3.59 -13.02
CA LEU A 25 15.12 -5.02 -12.96
C LEU A 25 15.84 -5.52 -14.22
N ILE A 26 15.61 -4.92 -15.38
CA ILE A 26 16.41 -5.17 -16.58
C ILE A 26 17.87 -4.75 -16.35
N ILE A 27 18.11 -3.55 -15.79
CA ILE A 27 19.45 -3.07 -15.45
C ILE A 27 20.10 -3.98 -14.40
N VAL A 28 19.38 -4.40 -13.38
CA VAL A 28 19.88 -5.35 -12.37
C VAL A 28 20.27 -6.68 -13.01
N CYS A 29 19.47 -7.21 -13.90
CA CYS A 29 19.75 -8.47 -14.64
C CYS A 29 20.94 -8.34 -15.59
N ALA A 30 21.13 -7.18 -16.22
CA ALA A 30 22.18 -6.97 -17.22
C ALA A 30 23.51 -6.59 -16.59
N VAL A 31 23.51 -5.78 -15.51
CA VAL A 31 24.70 -5.18 -14.93
C VAL A 31 25.02 -5.76 -13.55
N PHE A 32 24.15 -5.60 -12.56
CA PHE A 32 24.46 -5.93 -11.17
C PHE A 32 24.62 -7.45 -10.95
N LEU A 33 23.69 -8.24 -11.42
CA LEU A 33 23.70 -9.69 -11.22
C LEU A 33 24.94 -10.37 -11.83
N PRO A 34 25.38 -10.08 -13.08
CA PRO A 34 26.63 -10.62 -13.61
C PRO A 34 27.88 -10.20 -12.82
N ILE A 35 27.93 -8.95 -12.35
CA ILE A 35 29.06 -8.43 -11.54
C ILE A 35 29.15 -9.24 -10.24
N TYR A 36 28.08 -9.34 -9.49
CA TYR A 36 28.05 -10.09 -8.23
C TYR A 36 28.42 -11.56 -8.39
N ARG A 37 27.90 -12.20 -9.45
CA ARG A 37 28.23 -13.60 -9.76
C ARG A 37 29.69 -13.82 -10.17
N ARG A 38 30.25 -12.92 -10.98
CA ARG A 38 31.67 -13.00 -11.38
C ARG A 38 32.62 -12.83 -10.21
N LEU A 39 32.28 -11.97 -9.28
CA LEU A 39 33.09 -11.70 -8.09
C LEU A 39 32.90 -12.75 -6.99
N GLY A 40 31.89 -13.62 -7.10
CA GLY A 40 31.60 -14.65 -6.10
C GLY A 40 31.33 -14.05 -4.71
N VAL A 41 30.71 -12.86 -4.64
CA VAL A 41 30.42 -12.18 -3.38
C VAL A 41 29.16 -12.76 -2.75
N TYR A 42 29.15 -12.89 -1.43
CA TYR A 42 27.97 -13.30 -0.65
C TYR A 42 27.08 -12.13 -0.27
N THR A 43 27.66 -10.92 -0.21
CA THR A 43 26.93 -9.69 0.12
C THR A 43 27.30 -8.57 -0.85
N SER A 44 26.36 -7.65 -1.09
CA SER A 44 26.63 -6.44 -1.86
C SER A 44 27.73 -5.57 -1.22
N TYR A 45 27.90 -5.65 0.09
CA TYR A 45 28.94 -4.89 0.82
C TYR A 45 30.33 -5.49 0.67
N GLU A 46 30.44 -6.78 0.41
CA GLU A 46 31.72 -7.40 0.09
C GLU A 46 32.30 -6.85 -1.23
N PHE A 47 31.45 -6.52 -2.18
CA PHE A 47 31.84 -5.80 -3.39
C PHE A 47 32.48 -4.44 -3.05
N LEU A 48 31.91 -3.70 -2.10
CA LEU A 48 32.48 -2.41 -1.66
C LEU A 48 33.83 -2.60 -0.99
N GLY A 49 34.00 -3.62 -0.14
CA GLY A 49 35.28 -3.94 0.49
C GLY A 49 36.38 -4.28 -0.53
N ARG A 50 36.03 -5.00 -1.61
CA ARG A 50 36.98 -5.32 -2.68
C ARG A 50 37.28 -4.13 -3.61
N ARG A 51 36.33 -3.21 -3.75
CA ARG A 51 36.47 -2.03 -4.64
C ARG A 51 37.17 -0.84 -3.97
N PHE A 52 36.87 -0.64 -2.69
CA PHE A 52 37.36 0.51 -1.91
C PHE A 52 38.23 0.03 -0.76
N ASP A 53 37.65 -0.18 0.43
CA ASP A 53 38.34 -0.63 1.63
C ASP A 53 37.37 -1.36 2.59
N GLU A 54 37.95 -1.99 3.63
CA GLU A 54 37.18 -2.69 4.65
C GLU A 54 36.38 -1.74 5.54
N LYS A 55 36.82 -0.49 5.73
CA LYS A 55 36.08 0.51 6.51
C LYS A 55 34.79 0.90 5.84
N THR A 56 34.80 1.09 4.52
CA THR A 56 33.61 1.36 3.71
C THR A 56 32.63 0.19 3.77
N ARG A 57 33.13 -1.04 3.69
CA ARG A 57 32.31 -2.25 3.86
C ARG A 57 31.61 -2.29 5.21
N LEU A 58 32.35 -2.10 6.31
CA LEU A 58 31.82 -2.13 7.67
C LEU A 58 30.83 -1.01 7.92
N LEU A 59 31.11 0.21 7.44
CA LEU A 59 30.18 1.33 7.55
C LEU A 59 28.84 1.04 6.85
N CYS A 60 28.88 0.60 5.60
CA CYS A 60 27.68 0.29 4.84
C CYS A 60 26.89 -0.89 5.45
N ALA A 61 27.58 -1.92 5.92
CA ALA A 61 26.94 -3.04 6.61
C ALA A 61 26.28 -2.61 7.93
N GLY A 62 26.96 -1.74 8.72
CA GLY A 62 26.41 -1.18 9.96
C GLY A 62 25.16 -0.33 9.72
N LEU A 63 25.21 0.57 8.71
CA LEU A 63 24.05 1.37 8.31
C LEU A 63 22.88 0.50 7.85
N PHE A 64 23.16 -0.55 7.09
CA PHE A 64 22.12 -1.51 6.67
C PHE A 64 21.46 -2.20 7.88
N LEU A 65 22.25 -2.69 8.84
CA LEU A 65 21.73 -3.35 10.03
C LEU A 65 20.85 -2.41 10.85
N LEU A 66 21.29 -1.15 11.04
CA LEU A 66 20.52 -0.13 11.73
C LEU A 66 19.18 0.14 11.01
N GLN A 67 19.25 0.43 9.70
CA GLN A 67 18.05 0.68 8.89
C GLN A 67 17.10 -0.52 8.90
N ARG A 68 17.63 -1.72 8.79
CA ARG A 68 16.81 -2.94 8.75
C ARG A 68 16.21 -3.27 10.11
N GLY A 69 16.93 -3.01 11.20
CA GLY A 69 16.40 -3.15 12.56
C GLY A 69 15.20 -2.22 12.79
N LEU A 70 15.35 -0.94 12.46
CA LEU A 70 14.25 0.04 12.55
C LEU A 70 13.06 -0.34 11.66
N ALA A 71 13.30 -0.73 10.41
CA ALA A 71 12.25 -1.17 9.50
C ALA A 71 11.51 -2.42 9.99
N SER A 72 12.22 -3.37 10.60
CA SER A 72 11.61 -4.58 11.18
C SER A 72 10.70 -4.23 12.35
N GLY A 73 11.11 -3.29 13.21
CA GLY A 73 10.28 -2.80 14.32
C GLY A 73 8.94 -2.24 13.81
N VAL A 74 8.96 -1.35 12.82
CA VAL A 74 7.75 -0.79 12.21
C VAL A 74 6.89 -1.88 11.53
N THR A 75 7.53 -2.87 10.89
CA THR A 75 6.84 -3.97 10.21
C THR A 75 6.11 -4.88 11.19
N ILE A 76 6.62 -5.09 12.40
CA ILE A 76 5.95 -5.85 13.46
C ILE A 76 4.87 -5.00 14.13
N TYR A 77 5.13 -3.72 14.37
CA TYR A 77 4.24 -2.81 15.08
C TYR A 77 2.91 -2.59 14.36
N ALA A 78 2.94 -2.33 13.03
CA ALA A 78 1.75 -2.01 12.27
C ALA A 78 0.67 -3.14 12.25
N PRO A 79 1.01 -4.43 11.99
CA PRO A 79 0.06 -5.53 12.16
C PRO A 79 -0.36 -5.77 13.61
N ALA A 80 0.54 -5.52 14.58
CA ALA A 80 0.25 -5.73 15.99
C ALA A 80 -0.87 -4.80 16.49
N ILE A 81 -0.94 -3.56 16.03
CA ILE A 81 -2.05 -2.63 16.34
C ILE A 81 -3.39 -3.25 15.92
N ILE A 82 -3.45 -3.82 14.73
CA ILE A 82 -4.69 -4.40 14.20
C ILE A 82 -5.08 -5.64 15.00
N LEU A 83 -4.11 -6.52 15.26
CA LEU A 83 -4.35 -7.70 16.08
C LEU A 83 -4.82 -7.31 17.49
N SER A 84 -4.21 -6.29 18.09
CA SER A 84 -4.61 -5.74 19.39
C SER A 84 -6.06 -5.25 19.36
N THR A 85 -6.44 -4.54 18.30
CA THR A 85 -7.80 -4.02 18.16
C THR A 85 -8.83 -5.13 17.95
N VAL A 86 -8.48 -6.16 17.18
CA VAL A 86 -9.39 -7.29 16.88
C VAL A 86 -9.51 -8.28 18.01
N LEU A 87 -8.37 -8.64 18.64
CA LEU A 87 -8.34 -9.63 19.73
C LEU A 87 -8.59 -9.02 21.12
N GLY A 88 -8.50 -7.70 21.27
CA GLY A 88 -8.60 -7.01 22.56
C GLY A 88 -7.39 -7.24 23.49
N TRP A 89 -6.29 -7.81 22.98
CA TRP A 89 -5.08 -8.08 23.75
C TRP A 89 -4.20 -6.84 23.86
N ARG A 90 -3.35 -6.82 24.90
CA ARG A 90 -2.37 -5.74 25.07
C ARG A 90 -1.38 -5.71 23.91
N LEU A 91 -1.11 -4.50 23.39
CA LEU A 91 -0.27 -4.28 22.21
C LEU A 91 1.16 -4.80 22.40
N ASP A 92 1.75 -4.54 23.57
CA ASP A 92 3.10 -5.00 23.94
C ASP A 92 3.22 -6.53 23.88
N LEU A 93 2.22 -7.25 24.43
CA LEU A 93 2.20 -8.70 24.38
C LEU A 93 2.18 -9.23 22.92
N ILE A 94 1.37 -8.63 22.06
CA ILE A 94 1.27 -9.03 20.65
C ILE A 94 2.58 -8.75 19.92
N ILE A 95 3.22 -7.61 20.17
CA ILE A 95 4.51 -7.27 19.56
C ILE A 95 5.56 -8.31 19.95
N VAL A 96 5.66 -8.64 21.23
CA VAL A 96 6.63 -9.62 21.74
C VAL A 96 6.34 -11.01 21.18
N CYS A 97 5.09 -11.47 21.22
CA CYS A 97 4.71 -12.80 20.69
C CYS A 97 4.97 -12.93 19.20
N THR A 98 4.58 -11.91 18.39
CA THR A 98 4.80 -11.92 16.94
C THR A 98 6.28 -11.84 16.59
N GLY A 99 7.03 -10.99 17.28
CA GLY A 99 8.47 -10.87 17.09
C GLY A 99 9.21 -12.15 17.46
N LEU A 100 8.91 -12.75 18.62
CA LEU A 100 9.51 -14.00 19.06
C LEU A 100 9.19 -15.17 18.11
N LEU A 101 7.94 -15.29 17.66
CA LEU A 101 7.54 -16.27 16.67
C LEU A 101 8.33 -16.12 15.36
N ALA A 102 8.49 -14.87 14.88
CA ALA A 102 9.27 -14.59 13.68
C ALA A 102 10.75 -14.98 13.85
N VAL A 103 11.35 -14.69 15.00
CA VAL A 103 12.73 -15.08 15.30
C VAL A 103 12.88 -16.60 15.36
N ILE A 104 12.00 -17.30 16.08
CA ILE A 104 12.05 -18.76 16.22
C ILE A 104 12.02 -19.44 14.86
N TYR A 105 11.01 -19.19 14.02
CA TYR A 105 10.90 -19.89 12.74
C TYR A 105 12.02 -19.49 11.75
N THR A 106 12.54 -18.27 11.85
CA THR A 106 13.62 -17.81 10.99
C THR A 106 14.96 -18.42 11.36
N VAL A 107 15.26 -18.50 12.67
CA VAL A 107 16.52 -19.09 13.18
C VAL A 107 16.54 -20.60 12.96
N THR A 108 15.43 -21.28 13.24
CA THR A 108 15.37 -22.74 13.12
C THR A 108 15.28 -23.23 11.67
N GLY A 109 14.57 -22.50 10.82
CA GLY A 109 14.28 -22.95 9.46
C GLY A 109 15.11 -22.28 8.36
N GLY A 110 15.84 -21.22 8.67
CA GLY A 110 16.69 -20.49 7.72
C GLY A 110 15.95 -19.97 6.49
N SER A 111 16.68 -19.75 5.39
CA SER A 111 16.14 -19.21 4.13
C SER A 111 15.12 -20.14 3.45
N ALA A 112 15.25 -21.45 3.62
CA ALA A 112 14.34 -22.45 3.03
C ALA A 112 12.93 -22.35 3.68
N ALA A 113 12.86 -22.30 4.99
CA ALA A 113 11.59 -22.15 5.72
C ALA A 113 10.94 -20.80 5.41
N VAL A 114 11.71 -19.70 5.35
CA VAL A 114 11.21 -18.38 4.97
C VAL A 114 10.62 -18.42 3.56
N SER A 115 11.29 -19.05 2.60
CA SER A 115 10.80 -19.16 1.22
C SER A 115 9.50 -19.99 1.13
N LEU A 116 9.38 -21.06 1.93
CA LEU A 116 8.18 -21.89 1.97
C LEU A 116 7.00 -21.12 2.60
N THR A 117 7.25 -20.47 3.74
CA THR A 117 6.20 -19.68 4.41
C THR A 117 5.72 -18.52 3.54
N GLN A 118 6.60 -17.86 2.78
CA GLN A 118 6.22 -16.80 1.84
C GLN A 118 5.24 -17.28 0.77
N LYS A 119 5.36 -18.50 0.26
CA LYS A 119 4.42 -19.07 -0.73
C LYS A 119 3.01 -19.17 -0.14
N TRP A 120 2.89 -19.71 1.08
CA TRP A 120 1.60 -19.82 1.77
C TRP A 120 1.04 -18.46 2.16
N GLN A 121 1.87 -17.53 2.61
CA GLN A 121 1.47 -16.15 2.89
C GLN A 121 0.92 -15.46 1.64
N MET A 122 1.52 -15.65 0.48
CA MET A 122 0.99 -15.11 -0.78
C MET A 122 -0.39 -15.68 -1.11
N ALA A 123 -0.60 -17.00 -0.96
CA ALA A 123 -1.90 -17.61 -1.18
C ALA A 123 -2.98 -17.04 -0.24
N VAL A 124 -2.65 -16.88 1.05
CA VAL A 124 -3.55 -16.28 2.05
C VAL A 124 -3.83 -14.81 1.74
N ILE A 125 -2.82 -14.03 1.32
CA ILE A 125 -2.99 -12.62 0.94
C ILE A 125 -3.93 -12.50 -0.27
N PHE A 126 -3.71 -13.27 -1.33
CA PHE A 126 -4.58 -13.24 -2.50
C PHE A 126 -6.01 -13.71 -2.17
N GLY A 127 -6.14 -14.80 -1.42
CA GLY A 127 -7.44 -15.27 -0.94
C GLY A 127 -8.17 -14.21 -0.11
N GLY A 128 -7.50 -13.59 0.83
CA GLY A 128 -8.04 -12.49 1.64
C GLY A 128 -8.42 -11.25 0.82
N MET A 129 -7.64 -10.92 -0.21
CA MET A 129 -7.96 -9.81 -1.13
C MET A 129 -9.21 -10.12 -1.96
N MET A 130 -9.32 -11.34 -2.50
CA MET A 130 -10.50 -11.75 -3.26
C MET A 130 -11.74 -11.77 -2.38
N THR A 131 -11.64 -12.35 -1.18
CA THR A 131 -12.74 -12.34 -0.20
C THR A 131 -13.15 -10.91 0.16
N ALA A 132 -12.20 -10.01 0.41
CA ALA A 132 -12.49 -8.61 0.69
C ALA A 132 -13.21 -7.92 -0.48
N ALA A 133 -12.77 -8.18 -1.72
CA ALA A 133 -13.43 -7.63 -2.91
C ALA A 133 -14.88 -8.11 -3.02
N VAL A 134 -15.12 -9.42 -2.85
CA VAL A 134 -16.47 -9.99 -2.89
C VAL A 134 -17.34 -9.41 -1.78
N VAL A 135 -16.86 -9.35 -0.55
CA VAL A 135 -17.59 -8.79 0.59
C VAL A 135 -17.92 -7.31 0.38
N LEU A 136 -16.97 -6.52 -0.15
CA LEU A 136 -17.19 -5.11 -0.45
C LEU A 136 -18.31 -4.94 -1.49
N LEU A 137 -18.25 -5.70 -2.57
CA LEU A 137 -19.28 -5.65 -3.64
C LEU A 137 -20.65 -6.12 -3.14
N ALA A 138 -20.68 -7.19 -2.34
CA ALA A 138 -21.92 -7.72 -1.76
C ALA A 138 -22.58 -6.78 -0.74
N LYS A 139 -21.79 -5.90 -0.11
CA LYS A 139 -22.29 -4.91 0.86
C LYS A 139 -22.56 -3.53 0.28
N LEU A 140 -22.38 -3.35 -1.03
CA LEU A 140 -22.84 -2.12 -1.70
C LEU A 140 -24.38 -2.06 -1.71
N PRO A 141 -24.97 -0.85 -1.78
CA PRO A 141 -26.42 -0.69 -1.89
C PRO A 141 -26.99 -1.46 -3.09
N ASP A 142 -28.25 -1.92 -2.95
CA ASP A 142 -28.96 -2.64 -3.98
C ASP A 142 -28.95 -1.88 -5.31
N GLY A 143 -28.61 -2.58 -6.40
CA GLY A 143 -28.48 -1.99 -7.74
C GLY A 143 -27.11 -1.36 -8.05
N LEU A 144 -26.20 -1.25 -7.08
CA LEU A 144 -24.86 -0.73 -7.29
C LEU A 144 -23.84 -1.87 -7.39
N GLY A 145 -23.70 -2.45 -8.59
CA GLY A 145 -22.68 -3.46 -8.86
C GLY A 145 -21.27 -2.84 -9.04
N PHE A 146 -20.31 -3.68 -9.45
CA PHE A 146 -18.93 -3.26 -9.72
C PHE A 146 -18.85 -2.07 -10.69
N SER A 147 -19.65 -2.07 -11.77
CA SER A 147 -19.69 -0.98 -12.74
C SER A 147 -20.11 0.34 -12.10
N GLY A 148 -21.17 0.35 -11.29
CA GLY A 148 -21.62 1.54 -10.56
C GLY A 148 -20.56 2.07 -9.59
N ALA A 149 -19.92 1.17 -8.85
CA ALA A 149 -18.82 1.53 -7.94
C ALA A 149 -17.61 2.12 -8.70
N ALA A 150 -17.24 1.53 -9.85
CA ALA A 150 -16.17 2.04 -10.70
C ALA A 150 -16.52 3.44 -11.25
N HIS A 151 -17.76 3.68 -11.64
CA HIS A 151 -18.18 5.01 -12.10
C HIS A 151 -18.09 6.07 -10.99
N ILE A 152 -18.50 5.75 -9.76
CA ILE A 152 -18.36 6.66 -8.61
C ILE A 152 -16.87 6.94 -8.33
N ALA A 153 -16.03 5.91 -8.28
CA ALA A 153 -14.60 6.06 -8.08
C ALA A 153 -13.95 6.91 -9.18
N GLY A 154 -14.35 6.71 -10.44
CA GLY A 154 -13.87 7.49 -11.59
C GLY A 154 -14.33 8.95 -11.53
N ALA A 155 -15.61 9.20 -11.20
CA ALA A 155 -16.14 10.57 -11.07
C ALA A 155 -15.44 11.37 -9.95
N LEU A 156 -14.99 10.67 -8.88
CA LEU A 156 -14.23 11.24 -7.77
C LEU A 156 -12.70 11.22 -7.99
N GLY A 157 -12.23 10.92 -9.23
CA GLY A 157 -10.80 10.95 -9.58
C GLY A 157 -9.96 9.80 -9.02
N LYS A 158 -10.58 8.78 -8.39
CA LYS A 158 -9.84 7.66 -7.77
C LYS A 158 -9.35 6.60 -8.79
N LEU A 159 -9.84 6.64 -10.04
CA LEU A 159 -9.43 5.73 -11.12
C LEU A 159 -8.49 6.35 -12.15
N GLU A 160 -7.95 7.52 -11.89
CA GLU A 160 -6.91 8.11 -12.73
C GLU A 160 -5.59 7.37 -12.52
N ALA A 161 -5.29 6.42 -13.44
CA ALA A 161 -4.10 5.57 -13.32
C ALA A 161 -2.84 6.26 -13.82
N VAL A 162 -2.95 7.16 -14.79
CA VAL A 162 -1.81 7.79 -15.46
C VAL A 162 -2.04 9.31 -15.56
N ASP A 163 -1.12 10.05 -14.99
CA ASP A 163 -1.04 11.51 -15.11
C ASP A 163 0.26 11.85 -15.85
N VAL A 164 0.13 12.40 -17.05
CA VAL A 164 1.25 12.79 -17.91
C VAL A 164 1.71 14.24 -17.69
N SER A 165 1.10 14.96 -16.74
CA SER A 165 1.46 16.33 -16.45
C SER A 165 2.91 16.45 -15.97
N LEU A 166 3.55 17.57 -16.30
CA LEU A 166 4.89 17.95 -15.83
C LEU A 166 4.82 18.88 -14.61
N ASP A 167 3.66 18.98 -13.96
CA ASP A 167 3.44 19.82 -12.79
C ASP A 167 4.21 19.25 -11.56
N PRO A 168 5.23 19.94 -11.06
CA PRO A 168 6.02 19.46 -9.92
C PRO A 168 5.26 19.44 -8.59
N SER A 169 4.09 20.09 -8.52
CA SER A 169 3.23 20.05 -7.34
C SER A 169 2.47 18.71 -7.22
N ARG A 170 2.32 17.98 -8.33
CA ARG A 170 1.66 16.66 -8.34
C ARG A 170 2.60 15.56 -7.91
N ARG A 171 2.20 14.83 -6.88
CA ARG A 171 3.02 13.80 -6.25
C ARG A 171 3.25 12.58 -7.15
N TYR A 172 2.24 12.18 -7.93
CA TYR A 172 2.28 10.97 -8.77
C TYR A 172 2.00 11.35 -10.21
N THR A 173 3.05 11.42 -11.03
CA THR A 173 2.98 11.59 -12.47
C THR A 173 3.72 10.47 -13.17
N LEU A 174 3.50 10.27 -14.46
CA LEU A 174 4.22 9.29 -15.27
C LEU A 174 5.74 9.49 -15.17
N TRP A 175 6.19 10.73 -15.15
CA TRP A 175 7.62 11.07 -15.13
C TRP A 175 8.25 10.79 -13.78
N THR A 176 7.59 11.19 -12.70
CA THR A 176 8.07 10.88 -11.34
C THR A 176 8.03 9.37 -11.07
N GLY A 177 7.03 8.66 -11.61
CA GLY A 177 6.93 7.21 -11.52
C GLY A 177 8.00 6.48 -12.32
N LEU A 178 8.27 6.94 -13.54
CA LEU A 178 9.26 6.31 -14.41
C LEU A 178 10.69 6.55 -13.88
N LEU A 179 11.07 7.82 -13.68
CA LEU A 179 12.42 8.16 -13.24
C LEU A 179 12.63 7.89 -11.75
N GLY A 180 11.76 8.43 -10.90
CA GLY A 180 11.87 8.21 -9.45
C GLY A 180 11.68 6.74 -9.08
N GLY A 181 10.70 6.06 -9.69
CA GLY A 181 10.49 4.63 -9.54
C GLY A 181 11.65 3.78 -10.03
N LEU A 182 12.33 4.18 -11.13
CA LEU A 182 13.53 3.53 -11.62
C LEU A 182 14.67 3.60 -10.60
N PHE A 183 15.05 4.79 -10.14
CA PHE A 183 16.15 4.95 -9.21
C PHE A 183 15.86 4.34 -7.84
N LEU A 184 14.63 4.48 -7.35
CA LEU A 184 14.19 3.83 -6.12
C LEU A 184 14.28 2.30 -6.21
N SER A 185 13.84 1.73 -7.33
CA SER A 185 13.91 0.29 -7.57
C SER A 185 15.34 -0.20 -7.78
N LEU A 186 16.20 0.58 -8.44
CA LEU A 186 17.63 0.28 -8.57
C LEU A 186 18.31 0.26 -7.21
N SER A 187 18.05 1.24 -6.36
CA SER A 187 18.56 1.24 -4.99
C SER A 187 18.11 0.00 -4.23
N TYR A 188 16.80 -0.33 -4.29
CA TYR A 188 16.22 -1.45 -3.56
C TYR A 188 16.68 -2.82 -4.09
N PHE A 189 16.65 -3.05 -5.40
CA PHE A 189 17.00 -4.35 -5.98
C PHE A 189 18.49 -4.49 -6.33
N GLY A 190 19.21 -3.37 -6.51
CA GLY A 190 20.62 -3.41 -6.89
C GLY A 190 21.57 -3.43 -5.71
N THR A 191 21.23 -2.79 -4.58
CA THR A 191 22.18 -2.58 -3.47
C THR A 191 21.70 -3.04 -2.10
N ASP A 192 20.38 -3.14 -1.87
CA ASP A 192 19.84 -3.61 -0.59
C ASP A 192 20.08 -5.12 -0.44
N GLN A 193 20.88 -5.50 0.57
CA GLN A 193 21.27 -6.89 0.82
C GLN A 193 20.08 -7.82 0.96
N SER A 194 18.96 -7.38 1.52
CA SER A 194 17.78 -8.22 1.68
C SER A 194 17.16 -8.69 0.36
N GLN A 195 17.38 -7.93 -0.73
CA GLN A 195 16.95 -8.29 -2.06
C GLN A 195 18.07 -8.97 -2.85
N VAL A 196 19.29 -8.41 -2.75
CA VAL A 196 20.48 -8.92 -3.42
C VAL A 196 20.74 -10.39 -3.06
N GLN A 197 20.64 -10.75 -1.79
CA GLN A 197 20.82 -12.12 -1.30
C GLN A 197 19.87 -13.12 -1.96
N ARG A 198 18.64 -12.72 -2.29
CA ARG A 198 17.62 -13.61 -2.87
C ARG A 198 17.99 -14.08 -4.29
N TYR A 199 18.59 -13.21 -5.10
CA TYR A 199 18.94 -13.56 -6.46
C TYR A 199 20.40 -14.01 -6.62
N ILE A 200 21.31 -13.60 -5.72
CA ILE A 200 22.68 -14.15 -5.70
C ILE A 200 22.66 -15.60 -5.28
N GLY A 201 21.83 -15.99 -4.29
CA GLY A 201 21.68 -17.35 -3.81
C GLY A 201 20.95 -18.29 -4.78
N GLY A 202 20.48 -17.84 -5.93
CA GLY A 202 19.81 -18.67 -6.92
C GLY A 202 20.78 -19.69 -7.55
N PRO A 203 20.29 -20.87 -8.00
CA PRO A 203 21.13 -21.95 -8.51
C PRO A 203 21.90 -21.58 -9.78
N SER A 204 21.29 -20.74 -10.65
CA SER A 204 21.90 -20.32 -11.91
C SER A 204 21.63 -18.84 -12.22
N LEU A 205 22.48 -18.25 -13.07
CA LEU A 205 22.29 -16.88 -13.58
C LEU A 205 20.95 -16.74 -14.32
N ARG A 206 20.57 -17.76 -15.08
CA ARG A 206 19.33 -17.80 -15.87
C ARG A 206 18.11 -17.77 -14.95
N GLU A 207 18.10 -18.60 -13.91
CA GLU A 207 16.97 -18.66 -12.96
C GLU A 207 16.84 -17.38 -12.17
N SER A 208 17.94 -16.80 -11.73
CA SER A 208 17.95 -15.50 -11.05
C SER A 208 17.37 -14.38 -11.92
N ARG A 209 17.76 -14.33 -13.22
CA ARG A 209 17.19 -13.38 -14.19
C ARG A 209 15.69 -13.61 -14.42
N LEU A 210 15.28 -14.86 -14.61
CA LEU A 210 13.88 -15.20 -14.81
C LEU A 210 13.04 -14.80 -13.59
N GLY A 211 13.52 -15.04 -12.38
CA GLY A 211 12.85 -14.63 -11.15
C GLY A 211 12.67 -13.12 -11.05
N LEU A 212 13.69 -12.33 -11.39
CA LEU A 212 13.62 -10.88 -11.40
C LEU A 212 12.65 -10.34 -12.47
N ILE A 213 12.70 -10.87 -13.70
CA ILE A 213 11.78 -10.47 -14.77
C ILE A 213 10.34 -10.85 -14.42
N PHE A 214 10.13 -12.05 -13.89
CA PHE A 214 8.81 -12.49 -13.43
C PHE A 214 8.25 -11.57 -12.34
N ASN A 215 9.10 -11.15 -11.37
CA ASN A 215 8.71 -10.16 -10.36
C ASN A 215 8.33 -8.82 -11.02
N ALA A 216 9.07 -8.36 -12.04
CA ALA A 216 8.74 -7.13 -12.75
C ALA A 216 7.36 -7.19 -13.41
N LEU A 217 7.06 -8.30 -14.10
CA LEU A 217 5.80 -8.48 -14.81
C LEU A 217 4.60 -8.62 -13.87
N LEU A 218 4.74 -9.37 -12.77
CA LEU A 218 3.64 -9.60 -11.83
C LEU A 218 3.38 -8.45 -10.88
N LYS A 219 4.41 -7.67 -10.56
CA LYS A 219 4.30 -6.60 -9.56
C LYS A 219 3.31 -5.51 -9.96
N ILE A 220 3.29 -5.10 -11.22
CA ILE A 220 2.41 -4.02 -11.71
C ILE A 220 0.94 -4.43 -11.65
N PRO A 221 0.48 -5.56 -12.25
CA PRO A 221 -0.91 -6.01 -12.15
C PRO A 221 -1.35 -6.24 -10.70
N MET A 222 -0.49 -6.87 -9.89
CA MET A 222 -0.77 -7.09 -8.48
C MET A 222 -0.98 -5.76 -7.74
N GLN A 223 -0.12 -4.77 -7.98
CA GLN A 223 -0.24 -3.46 -7.37
C GLN A 223 -1.52 -2.74 -7.81
N PHE A 224 -1.85 -2.84 -9.10
CA PHE A 224 -3.10 -2.29 -9.62
C PHE A 224 -4.32 -2.89 -8.91
N LEU A 225 -4.36 -4.23 -8.72
CA LEU A 225 -5.46 -4.90 -8.00
C LEU A 225 -5.56 -4.44 -6.54
N ILE A 226 -4.43 -4.26 -5.85
CA ILE A 226 -4.40 -3.78 -4.47
C ILE A 226 -4.96 -2.36 -4.37
N LEU A 227 -4.57 -1.49 -5.29
CA LEU A 227 -5.05 -0.10 -5.33
C LEU A 227 -6.52 -0.02 -5.72
N LEU A 228 -6.96 -0.83 -6.67
CA LEU A 228 -8.36 -0.93 -7.06
C LEU A 228 -9.23 -1.36 -5.88
N LEU A 229 -8.78 -2.35 -5.08
CA LEU A 229 -9.46 -2.73 -3.85
C LEU A 229 -9.55 -1.55 -2.86
N GLY A 230 -8.50 -0.72 -2.78
CA GLY A 230 -8.51 0.52 -1.99
C GLY A 230 -9.54 1.54 -2.50
N ALA A 231 -9.64 1.71 -3.82
CA ALA A 231 -10.64 2.58 -4.45
C ALA A 231 -12.08 2.05 -4.25
N LEU A 232 -12.29 0.74 -4.32
CA LEU A 232 -13.58 0.13 -3.99
C LEU A 232 -13.96 0.30 -2.52
N LEU A 233 -12.98 0.18 -1.62
CA LEU A 233 -13.18 0.45 -0.20
C LEU A 233 -13.55 1.92 0.04
N PHE A 234 -12.95 2.85 -0.70
CA PHE A 234 -13.32 4.26 -0.66
C PHE A 234 -14.81 4.45 -1.06
N VAL A 235 -15.27 3.81 -2.15
CA VAL A 235 -16.66 3.86 -2.58
C VAL A 235 -17.60 3.26 -1.53
N PHE A 236 -17.24 2.12 -0.94
CA PHE A 236 -18.01 1.50 0.13
C PHE A 236 -18.24 2.47 1.31
N TYR A 237 -17.20 3.19 1.73
CA TYR A 237 -17.31 4.17 2.81
C TYR A 237 -17.99 5.48 2.43
N GLN A 238 -18.40 5.66 1.18
CA GLN A 238 -19.34 6.72 0.81
C GLN A 238 -20.79 6.37 1.22
N PHE A 239 -21.10 5.09 1.41
CA PHE A 239 -22.44 4.61 1.79
C PHE A 239 -22.53 4.14 3.25
N VAL A 240 -21.38 3.84 3.85
CA VAL A 240 -21.26 3.44 5.26
C VAL A 240 -20.37 4.45 5.97
N THR A 241 -20.92 5.19 6.90
CA THR A 241 -20.14 6.20 7.64
C THR A 241 -19.00 5.53 8.41
N PRO A 242 -17.73 5.81 8.08
CA PRO A 242 -16.61 5.23 8.81
C PRO A 242 -16.54 5.82 10.21
N PRO A 243 -16.04 5.08 11.21
CA PRO A 243 -15.80 5.64 12.54
C PRO A 243 -14.78 6.78 12.45
N VAL A 244 -14.96 7.83 13.25
CA VAL A 244 -14.05 8.98 13.30
C VAL A 244 -12.64 8.55 13.69
N PHE A 245 -12.53 7.59 14.61
CA PHE A 245 -11.25 7.04 15.05
C PHE A 245 -11.23 5.53 14.93
N PHE A 246 -10.18 4.99 14.30
CA PHE A 246 -10.07 3.57 14.01
C PHE A 246 -9.97 2.70 15.27
N ASN A 247 -9.23 3.14 16.30
CA ASN A 247 -9.06 2.40 17.54
C ASN A 247 -10.23 2.68 18.49
N GLN A 248 -11.35 1.98 18.30
CA GLN A 248 -12.57 2.16 19.08
C GLN A 248 -12.40 1.96 20.60
N PRO A 249 -11.59 0.99 21.10
CA PRO A 249 -11.29 0.90 22.54
C PRO A 249 -10.64 2.15 23.12
N GLU A 250 -9.69 2.73 22.41
CA GLU A 250 -9.00 3.97 22.80
C GLU A 250 -9.95 5.17 22.74
N TRP A 251 -10.71 5.28 21.65
CA TRP A 251 -11.75 6.29 21.48
C TRP A 251 -12.75 6.31 22.65
N ARG A 252 -13.29 5.15 23.04
CA ARG A 252 -14.22 5.03 24.15
C ARG A 252 -13.61 5.44 25.49
N ARG A 253 -12.34 5.14 25.74
CA ARG A 253 -11.62 5.58 26.95
C ARG A 253 -11.52 7.10 27.04
N HIS A 254 -11.18 7.75 25.92
CA HIS A 254 -11.08 9.22 25.86
C HIS A 254 -12.45 9.89 25.87
N ALA A 255 -13.46 9.32 25.23
CA ALA A 255 -14.83 9.83 25.23
C ALA A 255 -15.51 9.77 26.60
N GLN A 256 -15.06 8.89 27.50
CA GLN A 256 -15.53 8.83 28.89
C GLN A 256 -14.81 9.81 29.82
N GLY A 257 -13.76 10.50 29.34
CA GLY A 257 -13.03 11.52 30.08
C GLY A 257 -13.59 12.93 29.88
N GLY A 258 -12.85 13.93 30.36
CA GLY A 258 -13.32 15.36 30.36
C GLY A 258 -13.51 16.00 28.97
N GLY A 259 -13.26 15.28 27.86
CA GLY A 259 -13.43 15.74 26.47
C GLY A 259 -14.69 15.23 25.75
N ALA A 260 -15.59 14.57 26.44
CA ALA A 260 -16.76 13.89 25.86
C ALA A 260 -17.59 14.79 24.92
N GLY A 261 -17.85 16.04 25.28
CA GLY A 261 -18.62 16.98 24.46
C GLY A 261 -17.95 17.32 23.11
N THR A 262 -16.64 17.48 23.09
CA THR A 262 -15.88 17.74 21.86
C THR A 262 -15.89 16.52 20.94
N PHE A 263 -15.73 15.32 21.49
CA PHE A 263 -15.77 14.08 20.72
C PHE A 263 -17.14 13.81 20.08
N LEU A 264 -18.22 14.02 20.83
CA LEU A 264 -19.58 13.87 20.30
C LEU A 264 -19.87 14.88 19.18
N SER A 265 -19.47 16.15 19.35
CA SER A 265 -19.64 17.16 18.30
C SER A 265 -18.85 16.84 17.02
N LEU A 266 -17.68 16.21 17.12
CA LEU A 266 -16.90 15.73 15.97
C LEU A 266 -17.59 14.57 15.26
N GLU A 267 -18.15 13.61 16.00
CA GLU A 267 -18.92 12.49 15.43
C GLU A 267 -20.18 12.99 14.71
N GLU A 268 -20.93 13.93 15.29
CA GLU A 268 -22.11 14.52 14.65
C GLU A 268 -21.75 15.28 13.37
N ARG A 269 -20.71 16.10 13.40
CA ARG A 269 -20.22 16.85 12.22
C ARG A 269 -19.75 15.90 11.12
N HIS A 270 -19.04 14.84 11.50
CA HIS A 270 -18.58 13.82 10.55
C HIS A 270 -19.76 13.06 9.94
N ALA A 271 -20.74 12.66 10.74
CA ALA A 271 -21.94 11.97 10.28
C ALA A 271 -22.76 12.86 9.33
N ALA A 272 -22.93 14.15 9.65
CA ALA A 272 -23.62 15.10 8.80
C ALA A 272 -22.93 15.31 7.45
N ALA A 273 -21.60 15.46 7.45
CA ALA A 273 -20.81 15.60 6.23
C ALA A 273 -20.88 14.32 5.36
N ALA A 274 -20.82 13.13 5.98
CA ALA A 274 -20.96 11.86 5.29
C ALA A 274 -22.36 11.71 4.66
N ALA A 275 -23.41 12.08 5.39
CA ALA A 275 -24.79 12.06 4.88
C ALA A 275 -24.98 12.99 3.68
N ALA A 276 -24.39 14.20 3.72
CA ALA A 276 -24.41 15.14 2.60
C ALA A 276 -23.72 14.56 1.35
N THR A 277 -22.55 13.94 1.52
CA THR A 277 -21.84 13.29 0.41
C THR A 277 -22.65 12.12 -0.16
N GLN A 278 -23.24 11.29 0.69
CA GLN A 278 -24.11 10.20 0.25
C GLN A 278 -25.32 10.68 -0.56
N ALA A 279 -25.99 11.77 -0.11
CA ALA A 279 -27.09 12.37 -0.83
C ALA A 279 -26.66 12.89 -2.22
N ALA A 280 -25.50 13.58 -2.29
CA ALA A 280 -24.95 14.08 -3.54
C ALA A 280 -24.62 12.95 -4.52
N ILE A 281 -24.05 11.83 -4.05
CA ILE A 281 -23.78 10.64 -4.88
C ILE A 281 -25.08 10.06 -5.43
N ARG A 282 -26.11 9.91 -4.61
CA ARG A 282 -27.42 9.41 -5.08
C ARG A 282 -28.05 10.34 -6.12
N THR A 283 -27.92 11.65 -5.93
CA THR A 283 -28.41 12.64 -6.91
C THR A 283 -27.67 12.52 -8.23
N TRP A 284 -26.35 12.39 -8.19
CA TRP A 284 -25.53 12.18 -9.40
C TRP A 284 -25.87 10.88 -10.13
N LEU A 285 -26.06 9.77 -9.40
CA LEU A 285 -26.47 8.49 -10.00
C LEU A 285 -27.81 8.60 -10.72
N ARG A 286 -28.79 9.33 -10.17
CA ARG A 286 -30.08 9.60 -10.81
C ARG A 286 -29.94 10.51 -12.04
N ALA A 287 -29.16 11.59 -11.92
CA ALA A 287 -28.88 12.50 -13.02
C ALA A 287 -28.23 11.77 -14.22
N ARG A 288 -27.30 10.87 -13.94
CA ARG A 288 -26.68 10.03 -14.95
C ARG A 288 -27.65 9.09 -15.66
N ALA A 289 -28.64 8.58 -14.95
CA ALA A 289 -29.69 7.71 -15.50
C ALA A 289 -30.69 8.48 -16.40
N SER A 290 -30.76 9.82 -16.29
CA SER A 290 -31.63 10.67 -17.12
C SER A 290 -31.03 11.05 -18.47
N GLU A 291 -29.78 10.67 -18.74
CA GLU A 291 -29.02 10.98 -19.97
C GLU A 291 -28.90 12.49 -20.32
N ASP A 292 -29.22 13.39 -19.39
CA ASP A 292 -29.03 14.83 -19.52
C ASP A 292 -27.61 15.22 -19.06
N GLY A 293 -26.73 15.45 -20.01
CA GLY A 293 -25.33 15.76 -19.74
C GLY A 293 -25.10 17.03 -18.90
N ALA A 294 -25.98 18.05 -18.99
CA ALA A 294 -25.84 19.27 -18.20
C ALA A 294 -26.20 19.03 -16.74
N VAL A 295 -27.28 18.27 -16.51
CA VAL A 295 -27.71 17.87 -15.14
C VAL A 295 -26.69 16.93 -14.51
N GLU A 296 -26.13 16.00 -15.27
CA GLU A 296 -25.08 15.10 -14.78
C GLU A 296 -23.81 15.88 -14.38
N ALA A 297 -23.36 16.83 -15.20
CA ALA A 297 -22.16 17.64 -14.91
C ALA A 297 -22.34 18.49 -13.64
N ALA A 298 -23.49 19.13 -13.47
CA ALA A 298 -23.81 19.90 -12.27
C ALA A 298 -23.86 19.00 -11.00
N ALA A 299 -24.52 17.86 -11.09
CA ALA A 299 -24.61 16.90 -10.00
C ALA A 299 -23.22 16.31 -9.64
N ARG A 300 -22.36 16.06 -10.64
CA ARG A 300 -20.98 15.64 -10.42
C ARG A 300 -20.17 16.70 -9.68
N ALA A 301 -20.26 17.96 -10.06
CA ALA A 301 -19.57 19.05 -9.38
C ALA A 301 -19.99 19.15 -7.90
N ALA A 302 -21.29 19.06 -7.64
CA ALA A 302 -21.83 19.07 -6.27
C ALA A 302 -21.32 17.86 -5.45
N MET A 303 -21.25 16.67 -6.05
CA MET A 303 -20.72 15.46 -5.41
C MET A 303 -19.24 15.61 -5.06
N VAL A 304 -18.42 16.12 -5.97
CA VAL A 304 -16.98 16.33 -5.75
C VAL A 304 -16.76 17.35 -4.62
N GLU A 305 -17.53 18.44 -4.58
CA GLU A 305 -17.42 19.44 -3.53
C GLU A 305 -17.85 18.88 -2.15
N ALA A 306 -18.93 18.11 -2.10
CA ALA A 306 -19.37 17.45 -0.87
C ALA A 306 -18.31 16.48 -0.34
N ASN A 307 -17.70 15.66 -1.21
CA ASN A 307 -16.62 14.74 -0.83
C ASN A 307 -15.39 15.52 -0.32
N ARG A 308 -15.01 16.62 -0.96
CA ARG A 308 -13.90 17.45 -0.53
C ARG A 308 -14.09 17.98 0.88
N ARG A 309 -15.29 18.45 1.21
CA ARG A 309 -15.61 18.91 2.58
C ARG A 309 -15.49 17.79 3.62
N THR A 310 -15.89 16.58 3.26
CA THR A 310 -15.77 15.42 4.14
C THR A 310 -14.29 15.02 4.34
N GLU A 311 -13.45 15.09 3.30
CA GLU A 311 -12.02 14.82 3.40
C GLU A 311 -11.29 15.87 4.26
N ILE A 312 -11.59 17.16 4.10
CA ILE A 312 -11.02 18.25 4.92
C ILE A 312 -11.44 18.07 6.39
N GLY A 313 -12.70 17.73 6.66
CA GLY A 313 -13.17 17.44 8.01
C GLY A 313 -12.40 16.31 8.69
N ARG A 314 -11.98 15.27 7.94
CA ARG A 314 -11.14 14.18 8.46
C ARG A 314 -9.69 14.59 8.75
N ALA A 315 -9.14 15.52 7.98
CA ALA A 315 -7.76 15.98 8.16
C ALA A 315 -7.57 16.86 9.42
N HIS A 316 -8.64 17.36 10.00
CA HIS A 316 -8.63 18.20 11.21
C HIS A 316 -9.02 17.44 12.49
N VAL A 317 -9.22 16.13 12.42
CA VAL A 317 -9.49 15.21 13.54
C VAL A 317 -8.25 14.36 13.84
#